data_fb0e653fd79d2bdc2c217481c280019a
#
_entry.id   fb0e653fd79d2bdc2c217481c280019a
#
_cell.length_a   1.000
_cell.length_b   1.000
_cell.length_c   1.000
_cell.angle_alpha   90.00
_cell.angle_beta   90.00
_cell.angle_gamma   90.00
#
_symmetry.space_group_name_H-M   'P 1'
#
loop_
_entity.id
_entity.type
_entity.pdbx_description
1 polymer ?
#
loop_
_entity_poly.entity_id
_entity_poly.type
_entity_poly.pdbx_seq_one_letter_code
_entity_poly.pdbx_strand_id
1 'polypeptide(L)'
;DPDFDTEAFKKELGLKKHVFLYFGFIRKYKGLHNAIRAFKKVADQRDDVSFLICGEEFWATLDTSKITTKIKRGLFAIAQKLLLKNKESEQDYRPLKLVEELNLQDSTVVKNEFIPNEDVSKYFQVSDCSVLYYLTATPSGVESLTYNFELPILATNVGHFPETITDGYNGYLAEDRNIDSMAEQMLKFIEHPLPSENVRKSAENMSWENYVKAILKDISE
;
A
#
# COMPACT_ATOMS: atom_id res chain seq x y z
N ASP A 1 -10.10 -15.33 -8.69
CA ASP A 1 -10.50 -16.73 -8.75
C ASP A 1 -11.90 -16.85 -8.15
N PRO A 2 -12.94 -17.22 -8.91
CA PRO A 2 -14.31 -17.32 -8.42
C PRO A 2 -14.53 -18.51 -7.45
N ASP A 3 -13.66 -19.50 -7.49
CA ASP A 3 -13.74 -20.68 -6.61
C ASP A 3 -12.91 -20.53 -5.31
N PHE A 4 -12.30 -19.37 -5.10
CA PHE A 4 -11.49 -19.11 -3.92
C PHE A 4 -12.36 -18.82 -2.70
N ASP A 5 -12.20 -19.63 -1.64
CA ASP A 5 -12.91 -19.46 -0.36
C ASP A 5 -12.26 -18.33 0.47
N THR A 6 -12.76 -17.11 0.27
CA THR A 6 -12.29 -15.91 0.96
C THR A 6 -12.50 -15.99 2.46
N GLU A 7 -13.60 -16.57 2.94
CA GLU A 7 -13.89 -16.67 4.37
C GLU A 7 -12.96 -17.67 5.07
N ALA A 8 -12.69 -18.81 4.43
CA ALA A 8 -11.73 -19.78 4.96
C ALA A 8 -10.33 -19.16 5.05
N PHE A 9 -9.90 -18.40 4.04
CA PHE A 9 -8.58 -17.76 4.03
C PHE A 9 -8.49 -16.58 5.01
N LYS A 10 -9.55 -15.77 5.16
CA LYS A 10 -9.63 -14.77 6.25
C LYS A 10 -9.43 -15.41 7.63
N LYS A 11 -10.10 -16.54 7.86
CA LYS A 11 -10.00 -17.28 9.12
C LYS A 11 -8.60 -17.88 9.33
N GLU A 12 -8.00 -18.44 8.27
CA GLU A 12 -6.63 -18.98 8.31
C GLU A 12 -5.61 -17.90 8.71
N LEU A 13 -5.75 -16.70 8.15
CA LEU A 13 -4.90 -15.57 8.45
C LEU A 13 -5.23 -14.87 9.78
N GLY A 14 -6.34 -15.23 10.44
CA GLY A 14 -6.81 -14.55 11.64
C GLY A 14 -7.31 -13.13 11.41
N LEU A 15 -7.76 -12.83 10.18
CA LEU A 15 -8.28 -11.53 9.80
C LEU A 15 -9.67 -11.30 10.39
N LYS A 16 -9.93 -10.05 10.76
CA LYS A 16 -11.21 -9.59 11.28
C LYS A 16 -12.12 -9.13 10.14
N LYS A 17 -13.27 -8.53 10.49
CA LYS A 17 -14.32 -8.15 9.55
C LYS A 17 -13.82 -7.18 8.47
N HIS A 18 -13.15 -6.09 8.87
CA HIS A 18 -12.67 -5.05 7.96
C HIS A 18 -11.16 -5.17 7.77
N VAL A 19 -10.72 -5.37 6.53
CA VAL A 19 -9.33 -5.64 6.18
C VAL A 19 -8.76 -4.53 5.29
N PHE A 20 -7.80 -3.80 5.84
CA PHE A 20 -6.99 -2.84 5.12
C PHE A 20 -5.75 -3.52 4.56
N LEU A 21 -5.43 -3.37 3.27
CA LEU A 21 -4.29 -3.99 2.62
C LEU A 21 -3.18 -2.98 2.32
N TYR A 22 -1.97 -3.26 2.78
CA TYR A 22 -0.75 -2.70 2.21
C TYR A 22 -0.06 -3.80 1.37
N PHE A 23 0.27 -3.50 0.12
CA PHE A 23 0.89 -4.47 -0.78
C PHE A 23 2.16 -3.94 -1.47
N GLY A 24 3.15 -4.85 -1.65
CA GLY A 24 4.37 -4.61 -2.41
C GLY A 24 5.58 -4.19 -1.55
N PHE A 25 6.74 -4.01 -2.18
CA PHE A 25 7.99 -3.72 -1.49
C PHE A 25 7.87 -2.62 -0.44
N ILE A 26 8.38 -2.88 0.75
CA ILE A 26 8.40 -1.92 1.85
C ILE A 26 9.53 -0.91 1.61
N ARG A 27 9.15 0.30 1.20
CA ARG A 27 10.02 1.42 0.89
C ARG A 27 9.56 2.65 1.67
N LYS A 28 10.48 3.52 2.07
CA LYS A 28 10.17 4.69 2.88
C LYS A 28 9.14 5.61 2.21
N TYR A 29 9.28 5.85 0.90
CA TYR A 29 8.36 6.70 0.14
C TYR A 29 6.91 6.18 0.10
N LYS A 30 6.71 4.86 0.30
CA LYS A 30 5.37 4.25 0.39
C LYS A 30 4.67 4.47 1.73
N GLY A 31 5.32 5.11 2.69
CA GLY A 31 4.68 5.63 3.89
C GLY A 31 4.09 4.60 4.86
N LEU A 32 4.52 3.32 4.82
CA LEU A 32 3.97 2.27 5.71
C LEU A 32 4.03 2.65 7.19
N HIS A 33 5.06 3.36 7.64
CA HIS A 33 5.17 3.84 9.01
C HIS A 33 4.03 4.81 9.40
N ASN A 34 3.53 5.61 8.47
CA ASN A 34 2.38 6.50 8.69
C ASN A 34 1.09 5.68 8.67
N ALA A 35 0.95 4.74 7.74
CA ALA A 35 -0.20 3.85 7.67
C ALA A 35 -0.38 3.03 8.96
N ILE A 36 0.71 2.48 9.53
CA ILE A 36 0.66 1.75 10.81
C ILE A 36 0.23 2.67 11.96
N ARG A 37 0.75 3.91 12.03
CA ARG A 37 0.33 4.88 13.07
C ARG A 37 -1.13 5.32 12.92
N ALA A 38 -1.59 5.51 11.68
CA ALA A 38 -3.00 5.81 11.42
C ALA A 38 -3.89 4.62 11.80
N PHE A 39 -3.50 3.41 11.42
CA PHE A 39 -4.22 2.19 11.79
C PHE A 39 -4.29 1.99 13.31
N LYS A 40 -3.24 2.36 14.06
CA LYS A 40 -3.29 2.34 15.53
C LYS A 40 -4.46 3.16 16.07
N LYS A 41 -4.69 4.35 15.54
CA LYS A 41 -5.81 5.21 15.96
C LYS A 41 -7.18 4.61 15.62
N VAL A 42 -7.25 3.82 14.55
CA VAL A 42 -8.46 3.08 14.17
C VAL A 42 -8.67 1.88 15.09
N ALA A 43 -7.61 1.08 15.32
CA ALA A 43 -7.65 -0.11 16.19
C ALA A 43 -7.94 0.24 17.66
N ASP A 44 -7.61 1.46 18.11
CA ASP A 44 -7.97 1.95 19.44
C ASP A 44 -9.47 2.24 19.62
N GLN A 45 -10.19 2.40 18.50
CA GLN A 45 -11.63 2.72 18.48
C GLN A 45 -12.49 1.53 18.05
N ARG A 46 -11.87 0.53 17.38
CA ARG A 46 -12.58 -0.60 16.78
C ARG A 46 -11.79 -1.90 16.99
N ASP A 47 -12.49 -2.94 17.36
CA ASP A 47 -11.93 -4.29 17.55
C ASP A 47 -12.14 -5.23 16.35
N ASP A 48 -12.93 -4.79 15.36
CA ASP A 48 -13.33 -5.56 14.17
C ASP A 48 -12.47 -5.25 12.91
N VAL A 49 -11.30 -4.64 13.09
CA VAL A 49 -10.40 -4.22 11.99
C VAL A 49 -9.11 -5.02 11.95
N SER A 50 -8.58 -5.26 10.76
CA SER A 50 -7.25 -5.83 10.52
C SER A 50 -6.44 -5.02 9.53
N PHE A 51 -5.13 -4.95 9.75
CA PHE A 51 -4.17 -4.44 8.79
C PHE A 51 -3.34 -5.59 8.22
N LEU A 52 -3.55 -5.90 6.96
CA LEU A 52 -2.81 -6.94 6.23
C LEU A 52 -1.65 -6.29 5.48
N ILE A 53 -0.43 -6.59 5.89
CA ILE A 53 0.79 -6.06 5.30
C ILE A 53 1.48 -7.18 4.52
N CYS A 54 1.45 -7.09 3.19
CA CYS A 54 2.06 -8.06 2.29
C CYS A 54 3.18 -7.42 1.49
N GLY A 55 4.42 -7.80 1.76
CA GLY A 55 5.57 -7.31 1.01
C GLY A 55 6.86 -7.37 1.78
N GLU A 56 7.94 -7.39 1.04
CA GLU A 56 9.28 -7.61 1.53
C GLU A 56 9.98 -6.28 1.85
N GLU A 57 10.73 -6.26 2.95
CA GLU A 57 11.65 -5.15 3.24
C GLU A 57 12.79 -5.15 2.22
N PHE A 58 12.80 -4.20 1.30
CA PHE A 58 13.72 -4.12 0.15
C PHE A 58 15.21 -4.31 0.52
N TRP A 59 15.62 -3.81 1.68
CA TRP A 59 17.03 -3.89 2.12
C TRP A 59 17.35 -5.17 2.90
N ALA A 60 16.37 -5.93 3.35
CA ALA A 60 16.59 -7.20 4.04
C ALA A 60 17.07 -8.30 3.06
N THR A 61 16.64 -8.24 1.79
CA THR A 61 16.96 -9.21 0.74
C THR A 61 18.30 -9.02 0.06
N LEU A 62 18.99 -7.90 0.28
CA LEU A 62 20.34 -7.76 -0.24
C LEU A 62 21.28 -8.71 0.51
N ASP A 63 21.66 -9.79 -0.18
CA ASP A 63 22.61 -10.79 0.31
C ASP A 63 23.90 -10.12 0.82
N THR A 64 24.02 -10.02 2.15
CA THR A 64 25.17 -9.40 2.83
C THR A 64 26.37 -10.33 2.89
N SER A 65 26.26 -11.57 2.42
CA SER A 65 27.33 -12.56 2.46
C SER A 65 28.45 -12.26 1.46
N LYS A 66 28.15 -11.54 0.36
CA LYS A 66 29.16 -11.19 -0.66
C LYS A 66 29.99 -9.99 -0.25
N ILE A 67 31.31 -10.20 -0.12
CA ILE A 67 32.32 -9.16 0.22
C ILE A 67 32.20 -7.93 -0.70
N THR A 68 31.93 -8.15 -1.99
CA THR A 68 31.71 -7.07 -2.98
C THR A 68 30.52 -6.18 -2.65
N THR A 69 29.47 -6.73 -2.04
CA THR A 69 28.30 -5.99 -1.61
C THR A 69 28.60 -5.12 -0.38
N LYS A 70 29.43 -5.62 0.56
CA LYS A 70 29.87 -4.84 1.74
C LYS A 70 30.73 -3.64 1.34
N ILE A 71 31.64 -3.81 0.37
CA ILE A 71 32.51 -2.73 -0.13
C ILE A 71 31.67 -1.68 -0.88
N LYS A 72 30.76 -2.11 -1.75
CA LYS A 72 29.83 -1.20 -2.46
C LYS A 72 28.93 -0.43 -1.50
N ARG A 73 28.40 -1.09 -0.44
CA ARG A 73 27.60 -0.42 0.61
C ARG A 73 28.43 0.61 1.37
N GLY A 74 29.69 0.30 1.73
CA GLY A 74 30.59 1.23 2.41
C GLY A 74 30.89 2.47 1.57
N LEU A 75 31.25 2.31 0.30
CA LEU A 75 31.49 3.42 -0.63
C LEU A 75 30.22 4.25 -0.91
N PHE A 76 29.08 3.59 -1.08
CA PHE A 76 27.80 4.25 -1.29
C PHE A 76 27.32 5.02 -0.05
N ALA A 77 27.52 4.47 1.16
CA ALA A 77 27.21 5.15 2.43
C ALA A 77 28.08 6.39 2.65
N ILE A 78 29.38 6.34 2.28
CA ILE A 78 30.28 7.49 2.34
C ILE A 78 29.86 8.56 1.32
N ALA A 79 29.55 8.17 0.08
CA ALA A 79 29.07 9.08 -0.94
C ALA A 79 27.73 9.72 -0.57
N GLN A 80 26.79 8.96 0.02
CA GLN A 80 25.52 9.48 0.54
C GLN A 80 25.74 10.46 1.70
N LYS A 81 26.63 10.16 2.63
CA LYS A 81 26.93 11.03 3.79
C LYS A 81 27.57 12.35 3.38
N LEU A 82 28.32 12.36 2.28
CA LEU A 82 28.96 13.56 1.72
C LEU A 82 28.01 14.40 0.84
N LEU A 83 27.11 13.74 0.09
CA LEU A 83 26.24 14.40 -0.90
C LEU A 83 24.83 14.72 -0.39
N LEU A 84 24.34 14.01 0.65
CA LEU A 84 22.96 14.10 1.11
C LEU A 84 22.92 14.38 2.62
N LYS A 85 23.20 15.60 2.99
CA LYS A 85 23.30 16.05 4.40
C LYS A 85 22.01 15.90 5.24
N ASN A 86 20.85 15.45 4.68
CA ASN A 86 19.58 15.41 5.41
C ASN A 86 18.53 14.38 4.88
N LYS A 87 18.93 13.20 4.42
CA LYS A 87 17.94 12.12 4.19
C LYS A 87 18.24 10.97 5.12
N GLU A 88 17.34 10.70 6.07
CA GLU A 88 17.30 9.44 6.79
C GLU A 88 17.42 8.29 5.77
N SER A 89 18.44 7.45 5.97
CA SER A 89 18.79 6.38 5.04
C SER A 89 17.60 5.40 4.92
N GLU A 90 17.16 5.08 3.70
CA GLU A 90 16.24 3.97 3.47
C GLU A 90 16.77 2.65 4.04
N GLN A 91 18.10 2.53 4.22
CA GLN A 91 18.73 1.34 4.78
C GLN A 91 18.36 1.07 6.23
N ASP A 92 18.00 2.11 6.99
CA ASP A 92 17.61 2.02 8.41
C ASP A 92 16.09 2.01 8.58
N TYR A 93 15.32 2.03 7.48
CA TYR A 93 13.87 2.04 7.51
C TYR A 93 13.33 0.66 7.90
N ARG A 94 12.73 0.56 9.09
CA ARG A 94 12.18 -0.66 9.68
C ARG A 94 10.77 -0.42 10.22
N PRO A 95 9.79 -0.13 9.35
CA PRO A 95 8.45 0.25 9.79
C PRO A 95 7.70 -0.87 10.51
N LEU A 96 8.02 -2.14 10.23
CA LEU A 96 7.36 -3.29 10.85
C LEU A 96 7.57 -3.35 12.37
N LYS A 97 8.64 -2.77 12.90
CA LYS A 97 8.84 -2.66 14.36
C LYS A 97 7.72 -1.89 15.06
N LEU A 98 7.08 -0.95 14.34
CA LEU A 98 5.94 -0.20 14.90
C LEU A 98 4.75 -1.08 15.24
N VAL A 99 4.61 -2.24 14.62
CA VAL A 99 3.53 -3.20 14.94
C VAL A 99 3.67 -3.67 16.40
N GLU A 100 4.90 -3.99 16.82
CA GLU A 100 5.20 -4.39 18.20
C GLU A 100 5.18 -3.17 19.15
N GLU A 101 5.86 -2.08 18.77
CA GLU A 101 5.97 -0.86 19.60
C GLU A 101 4.61 -0.24 19.92
N LEU A 102 3.62 -0.40 19.03
CA LEU A 102 2.26 0.12 19.18
C LEU A 102 1.25 -0.93 19.65
N ASN A 103 1.68 -2.14 20.00
CA ASN A 103 0.83 -3.25 20.46
C ASN A 103 -0.30 -3.57 19.46
N LEU A 104 0.05 -3.75 18.17
CA LEU A 104 -0.89 -4.01 17.08
C LEU A 104 -0.91 -5.48 16.61
N GLN A 105 -0.20 -6.40 17.31
CA GLN A 105 -0.04 -7.80 16.87
C GLN A 105 -1.38 -8.52 16.69
N ASP A 106 -2.38 -8.23 17.53
CA ASP A 106 -3.70 -8.86 17.48
C ASP A 106 -4.62 -8.34 16.37
N SER A 107 -4.20 -7.27 15.70
CA SER A 107 -4.95 -6.63 14.61
C SER A 107 -4.16 -6.46 13.32
N THR A 108 -2.91 -6.95 13.27
CA THR A 108 -2.03 -6.82 12.11
C THR A 108 -1.47 -8.18 11.71
N VAL A 109 -1.67 -8.54 10.45
CA VAL A 109 -1.04 -9.72 9.83
C VAL A 109 0.10 -9.24 8.92
N VAL A 110 1.31 -9.73 9.15
CA VAL A 110 2.51 -9.35 8.39
C VAL A 110 3.03 -10.54 7.59
N LYS A 111 3.07 -10.40 6.28
CA LYS A 111 3.74 -11.29 5.33
C LYS A 111 4.97 -10.56 4.77
N ASN A 112 6.08 -10.58 5.55
CA ASN A 112 7.34 -9.92 5.17
C ASN A 112 8.17 -10.81 4.24
N GLU A 113 7.62 -11.04 3.04
CA GLU A 113 8.19 -11.90 2.02
C GLU A 113 7.72 -11.48 0.61
N PHE A 114 8.40 -11.95 -0.41
CA PHE A 114 7.90 -11.83 -1.78
C PHE A 114 6.65 -12.70 -1.95
N ILE A 115 5.54 -12.10 -2.36
CA ILE A 115 4.30 -12.82 -2.66
C ILE A 115 4.35 -13.32 -4.10
N PRO A 116 4.31 -14.66 -4.33
CA PRO A 116 4.25 -15.22 -5.67
C PRO A 116 3.02 -14.71 -6.44
N ASN A 117 3.16 -14.56 -7.77
CA ASN A 117 2.08 -14.01 -8.61
C ASN A 117 0.77 -14.80 -8.50
N GLU A 118 0.85 -16.12 -8.34
CA GLU A 118 -0.27 -17.04 -8.18
C GLU A 118 -1.03 -16.83 -6.86
N ASP A 119 -0.38 -16.23 -5.85
CA ASP A 119 -0.98 -16.00 -4.54
C ASP A 119 -1.49 -14.56 -4.37
N VAL A 120 -1.07 -13.63 -5.24
CA VAL A 120 -1.44 -12.20 -5.14
C VAL A 120 -2.95 -12.03 -5.04
N SER A 121 -3.72 -12.72 -5.88
CA SER A 121 -5.18 -12.61 -5.92
C SER A 121 -5.84 -12.91 -4.58
N LYS A 122 -5.31 -13.87 -3.82
CA LYS A 122 -5.85 -14.27 -2.52
C LYS A 122 -5.85 -13.13 -1.51
N TYR A 123 -4.74 -12.37 -1.45
CA TYR A 123 -4.60 -11.24 -0.52
C TYR A 123 -5.48 -10.05 -0.89
N PHE A 124 -5.67 -9.80 -2.19
CA PHE A 124 -6.58 -8.76 -2.64
C PHE A 124 -8.05 -9.15 -2.41
N GLN A 125 -8.42 -10.41 -2.68
CA GLN A 125 -9.80 -10.90 -2.53
C GLN A 125 -10.29 -10.94 -1.07
N VAL A 126 -9.40 -11.05 -0.08
CA VAL A 126 -9.78 -10.99 1.36
C VAL A 126 -9.74 -9.58 1.94
N SER A 127 -9.39 -8.59 1.16
CA SER A 127 -9.24 -7.21 1.59
C SER A 127 -10.41 -6.35 1.14
N ASP A 128 -10.76 -5.35 1.95
CA ASP A 128 -11.87 -4.43 1.65
C ASP A 128 -11.39 -3.15 0.94
N CYS A 129 -10.13 -2.76 1.12
CA CYS A 129 -9.49 -1.65 0.43
C CYS A 129 -7.96 -1.76 0.46
N SER A 130 -7.29 -1.03 -0.44
CA SER A 130 -5.82 -0.86 -0.41
C SER A 130 -5.42 0.47 0.21
N VAL A 131 -4.33 0.46 0.99
CA VAL A 131 -3.78 1.64 1.67
C VAL A 131 -2.49 2.07 0.99
N LEU A 132 -2.52 3.22 0.31
CA LEU A 132 -1.42 3.82 -0.43
C LEU A 132 -1.04 5.20 0.16
N TYR A 133 -0.78 5.28 1.48
CA TYR A 133 -0.39 6.51 2.16
C TYR A 133 1.05 6.91 1.86
N TYR A 134 1.34 7.08 0.56
CA TYR A 134 2.67 7.39 0.06
C TYR A 134 3.09 8.83 0.43
N LEU A 135 4.39 9.04 0.60
CA LEU A 135 4.97 10.38 0.79
C LEU A 135 5.16 11.11 -0.54
N THR A 136 5.33 10.34 -1.61
CA THR A 136 5.39 10.81 -3.00
C THR A 136 4.83 9.71 -3.89
N ALA A 137 4.04 10.07 -4.90
CA ALA A 137 3.43 9.12 -5.82
C ALA A 137 3.75 9.47 -7.27
N THR A 138 4.18 8.44 -7.99
CA THR A 138 4.19 8.34 -9.46
C THR A 138 3.29 7.18 -9.83
N PRO A 139 2.81 7.03 -11.08
CA PRO A 139 2.00 5.90 -11.49
C PRO A 139 2.55 4.57 -10.95
N SER A 140 1.71 3.79 -10.27
CA SER A 140 2.12 2.64 -9.48
C SER A 140 1.44 1.37 -9.97
N GLY A 141 2.23 0.30 -10.18
CA GLY A 141 1.67 -1.02 -10.49
C GLY A 141 0.75 -1.57 -9.39
N VAL A 142 0.94 -1.16 -8.12
CA VAL A 142 0.04 -1.56 -7.01
C VAL A 142 -1.32 -0.88 -7.16
N GLU A 143 -1.38 0.36 -7.59
CA GLU A 143 -2.63 1.06 -7.87
C GLU A 143 -3.40 0.37 -8.99
N SER A 144 -2.74 0.10 -10.13
CA SER A 144 -3.35 -0.63 -11.25
C SER A 144 -3.84 -2.02 -10.83
N LEU A 145 -3.06 -2.71 -10.00
CA LEU A 145 -3.44 -4.00 -9.46
C LEU A 145 -4.66 -3.91 -8.55
N THR A 146 -4.73 -2.88 -7.70
CA THR A 146 -5.88 -2.62 -6.82
C THR A 146 -7.16 -2.40 -7.62
N TYR A 147 -7.10 -1.62 -8.70
CA TYR A 147 -8.24 -1.41 -9.58
C TYR A 147 -8.67 -2.69 -10.30
N ASN A 148 -7.73 -3.57 -10.68
CA ASN A 148 -8.07 -4.87 -11.29
C ASN A 148 -8.85 -5.80 -10.36
N PHE A 149 -8.71 -5.63 -9.04
CA PHE A 149 -9.48 -6.34 -8.03
C PHE A 149 -10.69 -5.55 -7.53
N GLU A 150 -11.03 -4.45 -8.18
CA GLU A 150 -12.17 -3.58 -7.85
C GLU A 150 -12.15 -3.09 -6.39
N LEU A 151 -10.96 -2.96 -5.79
CA LEU A 151 -10.82 -2.46 -4.42
C LEU A 151 -10.71 -0.94 -4.39
N PRO A 152 -11.44 -0.27 -3.49
CA PRO A 152 -11.23 1.15 -3.21
C PRO A 152 -9.82 1.44 -2.68
N ILE A 153 -9.33 2.65 -2.93
CA ILE A 153 -7.98 3.05 -2.50
C ILE A 153 -8.08 4.15 -1.44
N LEU A 154 -7.40 3.93 -0.32
CA LEU A 154 -7.13 4.97 0.67
C LEU A 154 -5.72 5.50 0.41
N ALA A 155 -5.58 6.72 -0.07
CA ALA A 155 -4.30 7.29 -0.45
C ALA A 155 -4.06 8.67 0.21
N THR A 156 -2.81 9.13 0.18
CA THR A 156 -2.49 10.53 0.46
C THR A 156 -2.72 11.40 -0.78
N ASN A 157 -3.10 12.65 -0.58
CA ASN A 157 -3.27 13.63 -1.64
C ASN A 157 -1.91 14.12 -2.17
N VAL A 158 -1.14 13.23 -2.83
CA VAL A 158 0.19 13.52 -3.35
C VAL A 158 0.39 12.96 -4.75
N GLY A 159 1.25 13.63 -5.53
CA GLY A 159 1.64 13.18 -6.86
C GLY A 159 0.44 12.99 -7.78
N HIS A 160 0.35 11.84 -8.47
CA HIS A 160 -0.73 11.54 -9.42
C HIS A 160 -2.02 11.02 -8.77
N PHE A 161 -2.02 10.64 -7.49
CA PHE A 161 -3.23 10.07 -6.87
C PHE A 161 -4.49 10.93 -6.99
N PRO A 162 -4.45 12.29 -6.86
CA PRO A 162 -5.62 13.12 -7.11
C PRO A 162 -6.15 13.12 -8.56
N GLU A 163 -5.36 12.64 -9.51
CA GLU A 163 -5.77 12.52 -10.92
C GLU A 163 -6.55 11.23 -11.18
N THR A 164 -6.29 10.18 -10.40
CA THR A 164 -6.85 8.84 -10.57
C THR A 164 -7.87 8.47 -9.49
N ILE A 165 -7.76 9.08 -8.30
CA ILE A 165 -8.65 8.83 -7.16
C ILE A 165 -9.59 10.02 -6.99
N THR A 166 -10.89 9.77 -7.18
CA THR A 166 -11.95 10.73 -6.89
C THR A 166 -12.47 10.45 -5.48
N ASP A 167 -12.26 11.42 -4.56
CA ASP A 167 -12.64 11.29 -3.15
C ASP A 167 -14.13 10.98 -2.99
N GLY A 168 -14.44 9.94 -2.21
CA GLY A 168 -15.81 9.48 -1.99
C GLY A 168 -16.43 8.71 -3.16
N TYR A 169 -15.70 8.42 -4.23
CA TYR A 169 -16.21 7.67 -5.39
C TYR A 169 -15.49 6.32 -5.58
N ASN A 170 -14.20 6.32 -5.81
CA ASN A 170 -13.35 5.12 -5.98
C ASN A 170 -12.27 4.98 -4.92
N GLY A 171 -12.21 5.92 -3.98
CA GLY A 171 -11.27 5.94 -2.87
C GLY A 171 -11.50 7.12 -1.96
N TYR A 172 -10.61 7.28 -0.96
CA TYR A 172 -10.56 8.44 -0.09
C TYR A 172 -9.14 9.00 -0.04
N LEU A 173 -9.03 10.33 -0.04
CA LEU A 173 -7.76 11.05 -0.02
C LEU A 173 -7.50 11.68 1.34
N ALA A 174 -6.40 11.29 1.99
CA ALA A 174 -5.91 11.88 3.23
C ALA A 174 -4.91 13.01 2.95
N GLU A 175 -4.79 13.95 3.84
CA GLU A 175 -3.75 14.98 3.80
C GLU A 175 -2.35 14.36 3.90
N ASP A 176 -1.37 14.92 3.15
CA ASP A 176 0.01 14.46 3.19
C ASP A 176 0.58 14.53 4.62
N ARG A 177 1.22 13.44 5.04
CA ARG A 177 1.88 13.29 6.36
C ARG A 177 1.01 13.59 7.58
N ASN A 178 -0.30 13.67 7.41
CA ASN A 178 -1.25 13.87 8.49
C ASN A 178 -1.84 12.54 8.95
N ILE A 179 -1.33 12.01 10.07
CA ILE A 179 -1.75 10.71 10.62
C ILE A 179 -3.23 10.72 11.03
N ASP A 180 -3.71 11.86 11.53
CA ASP A 180 -5.11 12.00 11.93
C ASP A 180 -6.04 11.94 10.72
N SER A 181 -5.72 12.68 9.66
CA SER A 181 -6.46 12.61 8.40
C SER A 181 -6.44 11.20 7.80
N MET A 182 -5.29 10.49 7.83
CA MET A 182 -5.20 9.10 7.37
C MET A 182 -6.11 8.16 8.17
N ALA A 183 -6.14 8.30 9.50
CA ALA A 183 -7.02 7.51 10.36
C ALA A 183 -8.49 7.83 10.13
N GLU A 184 -8.82 9.11 9.94
CA GLU A 184 -10.17 9.57 9.61
C GLU A 184 -10.68 8.94 8.32
N GLN A 185 -9.86 8.89 7.25
CA GLN A 185 -10.26 8.25 6.00
C GLN A 185 -10.44 6.72 6.15
N MET A 186 -9.66 6.05 7.00
CA MET A 186 -9.89 4.64 7.32
C MET A 186 -11.24 4.44 8.04
N LEU A 187 -11.56 5.24 9.04
CA LEU A 187 -12.85 5.20 9.75
C LEU A 187 -14.01 5.52 8.82
N LYS A 188 -13.87 6.59 8.02
CA LYS A 188 -14.86 7.00 7.01
C LYS A 188 -15.16 5.88 6.02
N PHE A 189 -14.12 5.13 5.58
CA PHE A 189 -14.32 4.00 4.68
C PHE A 189 -15.15 2.87 5.32
N ILE A 190 -14.96 2.59 6.62
CA ILE A 190 -15.76 1.59 7.35
C ILE A 190 -17.22 2.03 7.47
N GLU A 191 -17.45 3.32 7.75
CA GLU A 191 -18.80 3.88 7.94
C GLU A 191 -19.52 4.08 6.60
N HIS A 192 -18.78 4.42 5.56
CA HIS A 192 -19.26 4.74 4.23
C HIS A 192 -18.48 3.94 3.16
N PRO A 193 -18.68 2.61 3.09
CA PRO A 193 -17.99 1.77 2.11
C PRO A 193 -18.37 2.18 0.69
N LEU A 194 -17.38 2.17 -0.20
CA LEU A 194 -17.57 2.57 -1.59
C LEU A 194 -17.99 1.37 -2.44
N PRO A 195 -18.97 1.52 -3.34
CA PRO A 195 -19.39 0.45 -4.24
C PRO A 195 -18.25 0.03 -5.18
N SER A 196 -18.00 -1.29 -5.31
CA SER A 196 -17.02 -1.85 -6.24
C SER A 196 -17.28 -1.44 -7.70
N GLU A 197 -18.53 -1.23 -8.06
CA GLU A 197 -18.92 -0.73 -9.39
C GLU A 197 -18.25 0.62 -9.74
N ASN A 198 -18.11 1.52 -8.77
CA ASN A 198 -17.43 2.80 -8.97
C ASN A 198 -15.94 2.59 -9.28
N VAL A 199 -15.30 1.66 -8.56
CA VAL A 199 -13.91 1.30 -8.76
C VAL A 199 -13.72 0.66 -10.14
N ARG A 200 -14.61 -0.27 -10.52
CA ARG A 200 -14.60 -0.90 -11.83
C ARG A 200 -14.72 0.11 -12.98
N LYS A 201 -15.64 1.06 -12.88
CA LYS A 201 -15.80 2.14 -13.88
C LYS A 201 -14.53 3.00 -13.99
N SER A 202 -13.87 3.26 -12.87
CA SER A 202 -12.58 3.97 -12.87
C SER A 202 -11.49 3.16 -13.55
N ALA A 203 -11.42 1.85 -13.29
CA ALA A 203 -10.46 0.94 -13.92
C ALA A 203 -10.66 0.85 -15.45
N GLU A 204 -11.89 0.81 -15.93
CA GLU A 204 -12.21 0.82 -17.37
C GLU A 204 -11.65 2.04 -18.07
N ASN A 205 -11.72 3.24 -17.42
CA ASN A 205 -11.17 4.48 -17.98
C ASN A 205 -9.64 4.45 -18.09
N MET A 206 -8.96 3.65 -17.25
CA MET A 206 -7.49 3.47 -17.25
C MET A 206 -7.04 2.24 -18.06
N SER A 207 -7.93 1.63 -18.83
CA SER A 207 -7.61 0.45 -19.63
C SER A 207 -6.57 0.76 -20.72
N TRP A 208 -5.78 -0.25 -21.09
CA TRP A 208 -4.85 -0.16 -22.21
C TRP A 208 -5.53 0.28 -23.51
N GLU A 209 -6.78 -0.14 -23.74
CA GLU A 209 -7.56 0.24 -24.92
C GLU A 209 -7.81 1.75 -24.94
N ASN A 210 -8.20 2.34 -23.81
CA ASN A 210 -8.43 3.78 -23.71
C ASN A 210 -7.11 4.58 -23.79
N TYR A 211 -6.02 4.04 -23.24
CA TYR A 211 -4.70 4.62 -23.38
C TYR A 211 -4.24 4.66 -24.84
N VAL A 212 -4.41 3.57 -25.58
CA VAL A 212 -4.08 3.51 -27.02
C VAL A 212 -4.97 4.47 -27.83
N LYS A 213 -6.27 4.55 -27.53
CA LYS A 213 -7.18 5.51 -28.18
C LYS A 213 -6.74 6.97 -27.97
N ALA A 214 -6.30 7.32 -26.75
CA ALA A 214 -5.81 8.65 -26.45
C ALA A 214 -4.57 8.99 -27.27
N ILE A 215 -3.57 8.10 -27.35
CA ILE A 215 -2.36 8.27 -28.15
C ILE A 215 -2.69 8.42 -29.64
N LEU A 216 -3.57 7.59 -30.18
CA LEU A 216 -3.93 7.63 -31.60
C LEU A 216 -4.67 8.93 -31.95
N LYS A 217 -5.45 9.49 -31.03
CA LYS A 217 -6.11 10.77 -31.20
C LYS A 217 -5.10 11.91 -31.30
N ASP A 218 -4.11 11.96 -30.41
CA ASP A 218 -3.06 12.99 -30.42
C ASP A 218 -2.17 12.96 -31.68
N ILE A 219 -1.98 11.77 -32.28
CA ILE A 219 -1.20 11.61 -33.53
C ILE A 219 -1.99 12.05 -34.76
N SER A 220 -3.33 12.06 -34.68
CA SER A 220 -4.22 12.36 -35.80
C SER A 220 -4.64 13.85 -35.87
N GLU A 221 -4.30 14.64 -34.85
CA GLU A 221 -4.43 16.12 -34.81
C GLU A 221 -3.10 16.78 -35.18
#